data_7931e113bea94d5f3c5d99d60d0b74f1
#
_entry.id   7931e113bea94d5f3c5d99d60d0b74f1
#
_cell.length_a   1.000
_cell.length_b   1.000
_cell.length_c   1.000
_cell.angle_alpha   90.00
_cell.angle_beta   90.00
_cell.angle_gamma   90.00
#
_symmetry.space_group_name_H-M   'P 1'
#
loop_
_entity.id
_entity.type
_entity.pdbx_description
1 polymer ?
#
loop_
_entity_poly.entity_id
_entity_poly.type
_entity_poly.pdbx_seq_one_letter_code
_entity_poly.pdbx_strand_id
1 'polypeptide(L)'
;MLFRSQKGGGTARHGDRRAPVFIGGGKAHGARVRDFNPSLNKKVRALGLKMALSAKAKDGKLIVMDSLSVDNAKTATLAQHFGTIGARRALVIDGDMVEASFALAAGNIREIDVMPAAGANVYDILRADTLVLSRAAVEKLEARFNG
;
A
#
# COMPACT_ATOMS: atom_id res chain seq x y z
N MET A 1 15.58 -5.64 52.57
CA MET A 1 16.84 -5.47 51.85
C MET A 1 16.77 -6.21 50.52
N LEU A 2 16.86 -5.52 49.42
CA LEU A 2 16.74 -6.11 48.05
C LEU A 2 18.12 -6.57 47.52
N PHE A 3 19.17 -5.95 48.00
CA PHE A 3 20.52 -6.21 47.58
C PHE A 3 21.23 -7.27 48.45
N ARG A 4 21.94 -8.23 47.85
CA ARG A 4 22.72 -9.26 48.52
C ARG A 4 24.20 -9.11 48.23
N SER A 5 25.04 -9.21 49.32
CA SER A 5 26.51 -9.21 49.17
C SER A 5 26.99 -10.47 48.44
N GLN A 6 28.10 -10.34 47.71
CA GLN A 6 28.61 -11.42 46.84
C GLN A 6 29.46 -12.48 47.55
N LYS A 7 30.12 -12.14 48.69
CA LYS A 7 31.02 -13.04 49.38
C LYS A 7 30.71 -13.14 50.85
N GLY A 8 31.00 -14.29 51.49
CA GLY A 8 30.88 -14.54 52.92
C GLY A 8 29.52 -14.99 53.41
N GLY A 9 28.47 -15.03 52.56
CA GLY A 9 27.09 -15.40 52.99
C GLY A 9 26.69 -16.83 52.69
N GLY A 10 27.54 -17.68 52.11
CA GLY A 10 27.25 -19.08 51.77
C GLY A 10 26.13 -19.29 50.73
N THR A 11 25.66 -18.21 50.08
CA THR A 11 24.54 -18.29 49.11
C THR A 11 25.02 -17.95 47.71
N ALA A 12 24.30 -18.45 46.69
CA ALA A 12 24.60 -18.19 45.29
C ALA A 12 24.59 -16.69 44.98
N ARG A 13 25.43 -16.27 44.00
CA ARG A 13 25.68 -14.86 43.63
C ARG A 13 24.56 -14.37 42.69
N HIS A 14 23.48 -13.87 43.25
CA HIS A 14 22.38 -13.34 42.44
C HIS A 14 22.31 -11.82 42.42
N GLY A 15 23.07 -11.13 43.28
CA GLY A 15 23.13 -9.67 43.39
C GLY A 15 21.90 -9.05 44.00
N ASP A 16 20.75 -9.21 43.37
CA ASP A 16 19.46 -8.64 43.76
C ASP A 16 18.34 -9.71 43.76
N ARG A 17 17.36 -9.59 44.67
CA ARG A 17 16.13 -10.40 44.70
C ARG A 17 15.19 -10.13 43.52
N ARG A 18 15.43 -9.05 42.77
CA ARG A 18 14.71 -8.72 41.53
C ARG A 18 15.34 -9.35 40.28
N ALA A 19 16.42 -10.12 40.43
CA ALA A 19 17.02 -10.81 39.30
C ALA A 19 15.98 -11.70 38.59
N PRO A 20 16.03 -11.85 37.26
CA PRO A 20 15.04 -12.63 36.49
C PRO A 20 14.97 -14.11 36.87
N VAL A 21 15.96 -14.61 37.58
CA VAL A 21 16.02 -16.00 38.08
C VAL A 21 15.01 -16.25 39.22
N PHE A 22 14.60 -15.22 39.93
CA PHE A 22 13.68 -15.37 41.07
C PHE A 22 12.22 -15.22 40.68
N ILE A 23 11.35 -15.96 41.31
CA ILE A 23 9.89 -15.78 41.20
C ILE A 23 9.54 -14.36 41.68
N GLY A 24 8.83 -13.60 40.82
CA GLY A 24 8.54 -12.19 41.06
C GLY A 24 9.68 -11.24 40.78
N GLY A 25 10.79 -11.72 40.21
CA GLY A 25 11.88 -10.90 39.71
C GLY A 25 11.56 -10.18 38.38
N GLY A 26 12.50 -9.37 37.91
CA GLY A 26 12.37 -8.65 36.65
C GLY A 26 12.28 -9.59 35.43
N LYS A 27 11.64 -9.13 34.38
CA LYS A 27 11.56 -9.88 33.12
C LYS A 27 12.86 -9.72 32.31
N ALA A 28 13.58 -10.83 32.08
CA ALA A 28 14.71 -10.86 31.18
C ALA A 28 14.26 -10.63 29.73
N HIS A 29 14.94 -9.78 29.00
CA HIS A 29 14.60 -9.46 27.60
C HIS A 29 13.13 -9.04 27.40
N GLY A 30 12.59 -8.25 28.34
CA GLY A 30 11.23 -7.72 28.28
C GLY A 30 10.97 -6.91 27.01
N ALA A 31 9.71 -6.69 26.72
CA ALA A 31 9.29 -5.86 25.59
C ALA A 31 9.88 -4.43 25.72
N ARG A 32 10.46 -3.93 24.65
CA ARG A 32 10.95 -2.56 24.53
C ARG A 32 10.17 -1.83 23.47
N VAL A 33 9.97 -0.52 23.67
CA VAL A 33 9.37 0.33 22.63
C VAL A 33 10.30 0.31 21.42
N ARG A 34 9.79 -0.17 20.30
CA ARG A 34 10.51 -0.23 19.01
C ARG A 34 9.55 -0.07 17.87
N ASP A 35 10.03 0.44 16.76
CA ASP A 35 9.28 0.50 15.53
C ASP A 35 9.32 -0.87 14.82
N PHE A 36 8.14 -1.37 14.41
CA PHE A 36 7.96 -2.61 13.66
C PHE A 36 7.68 -2.33 12.17
N ASN A 37 7.87 -1.11 11.71
CA ASN A 37 7.61 -0.71 10.34
C ASN A 37 8.88 -0.74 9.47
N PRO A 38 9.30 -1.91 8.95
CA PRO A 38 10.47 -2.02 8.10
C PRO A 38 10.22 -1.31 6.76
N SER A 39 11.14 -0.48 6.32
CA SER A 39 11.09 0.17 5.02
C SER A 39 11.66 -0.74 3.92
N LEU A 40 11.03 -0.76 2.74
CA LEU A 40 11.57 -1.41 1.55
C LEU A 40 12.47 -0.46 0.75
N ASN A 41 13.52 -1.02 0.16
CA ASN A 41 14.41 -0.27 -0.73
C ASN A 41 13.65 0.31 -1.93
N LYS A 42 14.04 1.50 -2.40
CA LYS A 42 13.38 2.19 -3.53
C LYS A 42 13.31 1.31 -4.79
N LYS A 43 14.42 0.64 -5.16
CA LYS A 43 14.48 -0.25 -6.34
C LYS A 43 13.54 -1.45 -6.23
N VAL A 44 13.37 -2.02 -5.03
CA VAL A 44 12.46 -3.14 -4.79
C VAL A 44 10.99 -2.69 -4.93
N ARG A 45 10.65 -1.50 -4.41
CA ARG A 45 9.30 -0.92 -4.60
C ARG A 45 8.97 -0.65 -6.06
N ALA A 46 9.93 -0.09 -6.82
CA ALA A 46 9.77 0.15 -8.26
C ALA A 46 9.60 -1.17 -9.03
N LEU A 47 10.39 -2.20 -8.70
CA LEU A 47 10.27 -3.51 -9.30
C LEU A 47 8.90 -4.13 -9.02
N GLY A 48 8.41 -4.07 -7.78
CA GLY A 48 7.08 -4.55 -7.41
C GLY A 48 5.96 -3.90 -8.24
N LEU A 49 6.03 -2.58 -8.45
CA LEU A 49 5.05 -1.86 -9.26
C LEU A 49 5.12 -2.28 -10.74
N LYS A 50 6.32 -2.41 -11.31
CA LYS A 50 6.51 -2.93 -12.68
C LYS A 50 5.93 -4.33 -12.85
N MET A 51 6.15 -5.21 -11.88
CA MET A 51 5.61 -6.58 -11.89
C MET A 51 4.07 -6.60 -11.83
N ALA A 52 3.46 -5.74 -11.01
CA ALA A 52 2.00 -5.64 -10.91
C ALA A 52 1.36 -5.18 -12.24
N LEU A 53 1.95 -4.16 -12.89
CA LEU A 53 1.51 -3.70 -14.21
C LEU A 53 1.69 -4.79 -15.28
N SER A 54 2.83 -5.47 -15.29
CA SER A 54 3.11 -6.58 -16.23
C SER A 54 2.13 -7.73 -16.07
N ALA A 55 1.75 -8.06 -14.83
CA ALA A 55 0.75 -9.09 -14.55
C ALA A 55 -0.61 -8.71 -15.18
N LYS A 56 -1.08 -7.47 -14.96
CA LYS A 56 -2.33 -6.98 -15.57
C LYS A 56 -2.29 -6.98 -17.10
N ALA A 57 -1.17 -6.57 -17.68
CA ALA A 57 -1.00 -6.61 -19.12
C ALA A 57 -1.02 -8.04 -19.68
N LYS A 58 -0.33 -8.98 -19.02
CA LYS A 58 -0.29 -10.39 -19.40
C LYS A 58 -1.68 -11.05 -19.32
N ASP A 59 -2.46 -10.71 -18.30
CA ASP A 59 -3.82 -11.23 -18.12
C ASP A 59 -4.85 -10.58 -19.05
N GLY A 60 -4.45 -9.62 -19.88
CA GLY A 60 -5.37 -8.88 -20.77
C GLY A 60 -6.35 -7.96 -20.03
N LYS A 61 -6.05 -7.63 -18.77
CA LYS A 61 -6.90 -6.82 -17.89
C LYS A 61 -6.40 -5.36 -17.79
N LEU A 62 -5.62 -4.91 -18.74
CA LEU A 62 -5.14 -3.54 -18.84
C LEU A 62 -5.78 -2.88 -20.05
N ILE A 63 -6.44 -1.75 -19.82
CA ILE A 63 -7.11 -0.95 -20.85
C ILE A 63 -6.44 0.44 -20.86
N VAL A 64 -6.08 0.92 -22.04
CA VAL A 64 -5.55 2.27 -22.21
C VAL A 64 -6.60 3.11 -22.94
N MET A 65 -6.89 4.29 -22.38
CA MET A 65 -7.82 5.26 -22.93
C MET A 65 -7.08 6.55 -23.28
N ASP A 66 -7.48 7.23 -24.33
CA ASP A 66 -6.85 8.49 -24.74
C ASP A 66 -7.07 9.60 -23.70
N SER A 67 -8.30 9.72 -23.20
CA SER A 67 -8.68 10.70 -22.17
C SER A 67 -9.75 10.16 -21.24
N LEU A 68 -9.78 10.66 -20.02
CA LEU A 68 -10.76 10.34 -18.98
C LEU A 68 -11.62 11.59 -18.72
N SER A 69 -12.35 12.04 -19.73
CA SER A 69 -13.27 13.17 -19.61
C SER A 69 -14.72 12.73 -19.69
N VAL A 70 -15.59 13.37 -18.92
CA VAL A 70 -17.03 13.14 -18.94
C VAL A 70 -17.75 14.50 -19.04
N ASP A 71 -18.52 14.69 -20.10
CA ASP A 71 -19.24 15.96 -20.37
C ASP A 71 -20.22 16.32 -19.24
N ASN A 72 -20.80 15.32 -18.60
CA ASN A 72 -21.69 15.50 -17.45
C ASN A 72 -21.22 14.57 -16.31
N ALA A 73 -21.01 15.13 -15.12
CA ALA A 73 -20.63 14.39 -13.92
C ALA A 73 -21.77 13.47 -13.40
N LYS A 74 -22.35 12.65 -14.30
CA LYS A 74 -23.42 11.70 -13.98
C LYS A 74 -22.87 10.31 -13.76
N THR A 75 -23.04 9.82 -12.55
CA THR A 75 -22.61 8.47 -12.14
C THR A 75 -23.24 7.36 -12.97
N ALA A 76 -24.55 7.51 -13.33
CA ALA A 76 -25.27 6.50 -14.10
C ALA A 76 -24.69 6.29 -15.50
N THR A 77 -24.31 7.36 -16.20
CA THR A 77 -23.70 7.28 -17.52
C THR A 77 -22.32 6.61 -17.44
N LEU A 78 -21.52 7.02 -16.47
CA LEU A 78 -20.19 6.43 -16.27
C LEU A 78 -20.28 4.95 -15.89
N ALA A 79 -21.22 4.55 -15.04
CA ALA A 79 -21.45 3.14 -14.69
C ALA A 79 -21.85 2.31 -15.90
N GLN A 80 -22.66 2.83 -16.82
CA GLN A 80 -23.00 2.17 -18.08
C GLN A 80 -21.76 1.97 -18.97
N HIS A 81 -20.90 2.99 -19.08
CA HIS A 81 -19.64 2.88 -19.84
C HIS A 81 -18.73 1.79 -19.28
N PHE A 82 -18.52 1.74 -17.97
CA PHE A 82 -17.74 0.68 -17.33
C PHE A 82 -18.39 -0.70 -17.49
N GLY A 83 -19.73 -0.77 -17.46
CA GLY A 83 -20.47 -1.98 -17.73
C GLY A 83 -20.26 -2.50 -19.16
N THR A 84 -20.26 -1.62 -20.16
CA THR A 84 -20.02 -1.96 -21.57
C THR A 84 -18.61 -2.47 -21.81
N ILE A 85 -17.62 -1.87 -21.15
CA ILE A 85 -16.21 -2.29 -21.21
C ILE A 85 -15.96 -3.59 -20.41
N GLY A 86 -16.91 -4.01 -19.57
CA GLY A 86 -16.78 -5.19 -18.71
C GLY A 86 -15.92 -4.95 -17.46
N ALA A 87 -15.57 -3.70 -17.17
CA ALA A 87 -14.70 -3.30 -16.06
C ALA A 87 -15.53 -3.04 -14.78
N ARG A 88 -16.07 -4.10 -14.18
CA ARG A 88 -16.93 -3.98 -12.97
C ARG A 88 -16.15 -3.54 -11.74
N ARG A 89 -14.94 -4.06 -11.56
CA ARG A 89 -14.03 -3.72 -10.46
C ARG A 89 -12.75 -3.17 -11.06
N ALA A 90 -12.69 -1.84 -11.19
CA ALA A 90 -11.63 -1.18 -11.92
C ALA A 90 -10.87 -0.17 -11.08
N LEU A 91 -9.56 -0.13 -11.28
CA LEU A 91 -8.72 0.98 -10.87
C LEU A 91 -8.44 1.85 -12.08
N VAL A 92 -8.79 3.12 -11.99
CA VAL A 92 -8.55 4.12 -13.02
C VAL A 92 -7.39 4.99 -12.58
N ILE A 93 -6.36 5.08 -13.40
CA ILE A 93 -5.19 5.94 -13.13
C ILE A 93 -5.13 7.00 -14.22
N ASP A 94 -5.17 8.25 -13.80
CA ASP A 94 -5.01 9.41 -14.68
C ASP A 94 -3.61 10.03 -14.53
N GLY A 95 -3.32 11.08 -15.29
CA GLY A 95 -2.05 11.79 -15.33
C GLY A 95 -1.64 12.39 -13.99
N ASP A 96 -1.32 13.67 -13.97
CA ASP A 96 -0.91 14.38 -12.74
C ASP A 96 -2.08 14.65 -11.80
N MET A 97 -3.24 14.99 -12.38
CA MET A 97 -4.48 15.26 -11.62
C MET A 97 -5.65 14.59 -12.33
N VAL A 98 -6.56 14.05 -11.55
CA VAL A 98 -7.82 13.52 -12.05
C VAL A 98 -8.77 14.69 -12.33
N GLU A 99 -9.46 14.65 -13.45
CA GLU A 99 -10.49 15.67 -13.74
C GLU A 99 -11.60 15.65 -12.69
N ALA A 100 -11.97 16.82 -12.17
CA ALA A 100 -12.92 16.95 -11.06
C ALA A 100 -14.31 16.37 -11.40
N SER A 101 -14.77 16.56 -12.63
CA SER A 101 -16.04 16.02 -13.13
C SER A 101 -16.03 14.49 -13.14
N PHE A 102 -14.94 13.89 -13.61
CA PHE A 102 -14.75 12.45 -13.61
C PHE A 102 -14.64 11.88 -12.19
N ALA A 103 -13.85 12.51 -11.33
CA ALA A 103 -13.69 12.09 -9.93
C ALA A 103 -15.03 12.09 -9.17
N LEU A 104 -15.86 13.14 -9.35
CA LEU A 104 -17.20 13.24 -8.77
C LEU A 104 -18.14 12.15 -9.31
N ALA A 105 -18.11 11.88 -10.61
CA ALA A 105 -18.94 10.85 -11.23
C ALA A 105 -18.54 9.44 -10.77
N ALA A 106 -17.24 9.17 -10.64
CA ALA A 106 -16.71 7.88 -10.23
C ALA A 106 -16.82 7.60 -8.74
N GLY A 107 -16.71 8.62 -7.89
CA GLY A 107 -16.60 8.48 -6.44
C GLY A 107 -17.76 7.75 -5.76
N ASN A 108 -18.94 7.69 -6.38
CA ASN A 108 -20.10 6.96 -5.84
C ASN A 108 -20.33 5.59 -6.53
N ILE A 109 -19.50 5.22 -7.48
CA ILE A 109 -19.60 3.90 -8.12
C ILE A 109 -18.86 2.88 -7.28
N ARG A 110 -19.56 1.86 -6.83
CA ARG A 110 -18.97 0.79 -6.02
C ARG A 110 -17.89 0.05 -6.82
N GLU A 111 -16.78 -0.25 -6.19
CA GLU A 111 -15.66 -1.02 -6.77
C GLU A 111 -14.90 -0.32 -7.91
N ILE A 112 -15.11 0.97 -8.11
CA ILE A 112 -14.28 1.78 -9.02
C ILE A 112 -13.51 2.79 -8.17
N ASP A 113 -12.19 2.67 -8.20
CA ASP A 113 -11.28 3.59 -7.53
C ASP A 113 -10.55 4.43 -8.60
N VAL A 114 -10.38 5.72 -8.33
CA VAL A 114 -9.70 6.65 -9.25
C VAL A 114 -8.56 7.34 -8.53
N MET A 115 -7.39 7.37 -9.15
CA MET A 115 -6.24 8.03 -8.56
C MET A 115 -5.31 8.63 -9.62
N PRO A 116 -4.48 9.65 -9.27
CA PRO A 116 -3.43 10.15 -10.14
C PRO A 116 -2.26 9.15 -10.23
N ALA A 117 -1.44 9.27 -11.28
CA ALA A 117 -0.26 8.40 -11.50
C ALA A 117 0.73 8.41 -10.32
N ALA A 118 0.84 9.54 -9.60
CA ALA A 118 1.66 9.64 -8.40
C ALA A 118 1.19 8.70 -7.27
N GLY A 119 -0.11 8.45 -7.16
CA GLY A 119 -0.75 7.56 -6.17
C GLY A 119 -0.65 6.08 -6.50
N ALA A 120 -0.23 5.71 -7.71
CA ALA A 120 -0.19 4.32 -8.15
C ALA A 120 0.65 3.45 -7.22
N ASN A 121 0.03 2.40 -6.70
CA ASN A 121 0.64 1.44 -5.78
C ASN A 121 0.25 0.00 -6.13
N VAL A 122 1.05 -0.95 -5.65
CA VAL A 122 0.88 -2.38 -5.95
C VAL A 122 -0.42 -2.93 -5.38
N TYR A 123 -0.81 -2.49 -4.19
CA TYR A 123 -2.00 -3.03 -3.51
C TYR A 123 -3.27 -2.76 -4.31
N ASP A 124 -3.51 -1.50 -4.71
CA ASP A 124 -4.73 -1.13 -5.45
C ASP A 124 -4.75 -1.74 -6.85
N ILE A 125 -3.58 -1.80 -7.53
CA ILE A 125 -3.48 -2.45 -8.84
C ILE A 125 -3.85 -3.93 -8.76
N LEU A 126 -3.38 -4.66 -7.75
CA LEU A 126 -3.68 -6.09 -7.62
C LEU A 126 -5.10 -6.34 -7.08
N ARG A 127 -5.62 -5.44 -6.25
CA ARG A 127 -6.97 -5.50 -5.71
C ARG A 127 -8.05 -5.36 -6.79
N ALA A 128 -7.85 -4.46 -7.75
CA ALA A 128 -8.76 -4.27 -8.87
C ALA A 128 -8.66 -5.43 -9.86
N ASP A 129 -9.75 -5.79 -10.51
CA ASP A 129 -9.73 -6.81 -11.57
C ASP A 129 -9.20 -6.23 -12.87
N THR A 130 -9.67 -5.04 -13.24
CA THR A 130 -9.26 -4.33 -14.45
C THR A 130 -8.51 -3.06 -14.11
N LEU A 131 -7.42 -2.79 -14.82
CA LEU A 131 -6.65 -1.55 -14.73
C LEU A 131 -6.93 -0.68 -15.95
N VAL A 132 -7.39 0.53 -15.73
CA VAL A 132 -7.65 1.52 -16.78
C VAL A 132 -6.63 2.65 -16.63
N LEU A 133 -5.87 2.90 -17.67
CA LEU A 133 -4.86 3.97 -17.69
C LEU A 133 -5.25 5.02 -18.74
N SER A 134 -5.11 6.30 -18.40
CA SER A 134 -5.08 7.33 -19.43
C SER A 134 -3.71 7.33 -20.15
N ARG A 135 -3.64 7.84 -21.37
CA ARG A 135 -2.37 8.02 -22.08
C ARG A 135 -1.37 8.84 -21.28
N ALA A 136 -1.85 9.92 -20.64
CA ALA A 136 -1.04 10.75 -19.77
C ALA A 136 -0.50 9.98 -18.54
N ALA A 137 -1.29 9.05 -17.99
CA ALA A 137 -0.85 8.20 -16.90
C ALA A 137 0.29 7.26 -17.31
N VAL A 138 0.24 6.70 -18.52
CA VAL A 138 1.32 5.83 -19.05
C VAL A 138 2.62 6.61 -19.13
N GLU A 139 2.62 7.80 -19.74
CA GLU A 139 3.79 8.67 -19.87
C GLU A 139 4.40 9.02 -18.51
N LYS A 140 3.55 9.31 -17.51
CA LYS A 140 4.00 9.62 -16.13
C LYS A 140 4.57 8.40 -15.40
N LEU A 141 3.97 7.24 -15.58
CA LEU A 141 4.48 5.99 -15.00
C LEU A 141 5.82 5.60 -15.61
N GLU A 142 6.00 5.76 -16.93
CA GLU A 142 7.27 5.54 -17.59
C GLU A 142 8.36 6.49 -17.08
N ALA A 143 8.06 7.78 -16.97
CA ALA A 143 8.98 8.77 -16.39
C ALA A 143 9.38 8.41 -14.94
N ARG A 144 8.43 7.94 -14.12
CA ARG A 144 8.68 7.49 -12.74
C ARG A 144 9.61 6.29 -12.67
N PHE A 145 9.62 5.42 -13.68
CA PHE A 145 10.45 4.22 -13.72
C PHE A 145 11.86 4.44 -14.30
N ASN A 146 12.03 5.49 -15.09
CA ASN A 146 13.29 5.81 -15.77
C ASN A 146 14.15 6.80 -14.98
N GLY A 147 13.61 7.43 -13.93
CA GLY A 147 14.33 8.30 -12.98
C GLY A 147 14.71 7.53 -11.72
#